data_1b109664871f55c7a6aba44ba0855fee
#
_entry.id   1b109664871f55c7a6aba44ba0855fee
#
_cell.length_a   1.000
_cell.length_b   1.000
_cell.length_c   1.000
_cell.angle_alpha   90.00
_cell.angle_beta   90.00
_cell.angle_gamma   90.00
#
_symmetry.space_group_name_H-M   'P 1'
#
loop_
_entity.id
_entity.type
_entity.pdbx_description
1 polymer ?
#
loop_
_entity_poly.entity_id
_entity_poly.type
_entity_poly.pdbx_seq_one_letter_code
_entity_poly.pdbx_strand_id
1 'polypeptide(L)'
;MKKRRPYPTDVSDEEWYFAAPYLTLMSKDAPQRRYELREMFNALRWIVRAGAPWRLLPNDFPPWEMVYQQTQRWIQAGCFEAMVSDLRSIIRVAQERRGRPGAVILDGRTLQSTCESGSRAGYDGYKRKRGSKVHMAVDTLGQLLAVHVTPANEQERAQVGELARQVQQATGRTVKGAFAEQGYTGEEPAQAALDEGIKLQVIKLPEAKKGFVLLPRRCVVERSFGWLNRFRRLARDYERLPETLAGLHFVVFSVLMLVHFASLNKSA
;
A
#
# COMPACT_ATOMS: atom_id res chain seq x y z
N MET A 1 -20.58 11.82 -23.52
CA MET A 1 -20.64 10.33 -23.32
C MET A 1 -21.94 9.99 -22.60
N LYS A 2 -22.62 8.88 -22.99
CA LYS A 2 -23.75 8.39 -22.18
C LYS A 2 -23.24 8.02 -20.79
N LYS A 3 -23.93 8.48 -19.74
CA LYS A 3 -23.59 8.16 -18.34
C LYS A 3 -23.74 6.65 -18.15
N ARG A 4 -22.65 5.94 -17.86
CA ARG A 4 -22.68 4.50 -17.57
C ARG A 4 -23.41 4.21 -16.26
N ARG A 5 -23.84 2.97 -16.05
CA ARG A 5 -24.32 2.53 -14.75
C ARG A 5 -23.16 2.47 -13.75
N PRO A 6 -23.37 2.90 -12.49
CA PRO A 6 -22.30 2.87 -11.50
C PRO A 6 -21.94 1.43 -11.12
N TYR A 7 -20.65 1.19 -10.91
CA TYR A 7 -20.14 -0.02 -10.28
C TYR A 7 -20.07 0.16 -8.76
N PRO A 8 -20.16 -0.94 -7.97
CA PRO A 8 -19.98 -0.86 -6.51
C PRO A 8 -18.60 -0.34 -6.07
N THR A 9 -17.66 -0.26 -7.00
CA THR A 9 -16.30 0.26 -6.77
C THR A 9 -16.15 1.74 -7.07
N ASP A 10 -17.19 2.38 -7.61
CA ASP A 10 -17.11 3.79 -7.98
C ASP A 10 -16.91 4.67 -6.75
N VAL A 11 -16.13 5.72 -6.94
CA VAL A 11 -15.86 6.72 -5.91
C VAL A 11 -17.13 7.51 -5.59
N SER A 12 -17.45 7.69 -4.31
CA SER A 12 -18.55 8.59 -3.89
C SER A 12 -18.18 10.06 -4.13
N ASP A 13 -19.14 10.96 -3.98
CA ASP A 13 -18.88 12.40 -4.15
C ASP A 13 -17.96 12.92 -3.03
N GLU A 14 -18.16 12.44 -1.80
CA GLU A 14 -17.32 12.80 -0.64
C GLU A 14 -15.89 12.28 -0.80
N GLU A 15 -15.73 11.03 -1.23
CA GLU A 15 -14.41 10.44 -1.51
C GLU A 15 -13.71 11.20 -2.65
N TRP A 16 -14.46 11.54 -3.73
CA TRP A 16 -13.91 12.24 -4.87
C TRP A 16 -13.50 13.68 -4.52
N TYR A 17 -14.31 14.37 -3.72
CA TYR A 17 -13.97 15.73 -3.27
C TYR A 17 -12.60 15.76 -2.56
N PHE A 18 -12.30 14.75 -1.75
CA PHE A 18 -10.98 14.62 -1.12
C PHE A 18 -9.89 14.21 -2.12
N ALA A 19 -10.16 13.23 -3.00
CA ALA A 19 -9.16 12.65 -3.89
C ALA A 19 -8.76 13.54 -5.06
N ALA A 20 -9.68 14.35 -5.58
CA ALA A 20 -9.50 15.13 -6.81
C ALA A 20 -8.25 16.04 -6.80
N PRO A 21 -7.92 16.78 -5.72
CA PRO A 21 -6.73 17.63 -5.69
C PRO A 21 -5.43 16.87 -5.93
N TYR A 22 -5.30 15.65 -5.39
CA TYR A 22 -4.10 14.81 -5.56
C TYR A 22 -3.99 14.26 -6.98
N LEU A 23 -5.11 13.94 -7.61
CA LEU A 23 -5.17 13.31 -8.93
C LEU A 23 -5.16 14.32 -10.08
N THR A 24 -5.27 15.62 -9.76
CA THR A 24 -5.22 16.69 -10.74
C THR A 24 -3.78 17.10 -11.00
N LEU A 25 -3.01 16.23 -11.69
CA LEU A 25 -1.69 16.60 -12.20
C LEU A 25 -1.86 17.60 -13.34
N MET A 26 -1.60 18.88 -13.07
CA MET A 26 -1.65 19.94 -14.09
C MET A 26 -0.22 20.40 -14.39
N SER A 27 0.32 19.97 -15.53
CA SER A 27 1.31 20.80 -16.23
C SER A 27 0.54 21.89 -16.99
N LYS A 28 1.05 23.12 -17.02
CA LYS A 28 0.52 24.20 -17.87
C LYS A 28 0.52 23.81 -19.35
N ASP A 29 1.45 22.93 -19.75
CA ASP A 29 1.65 22.44 -21.11
C ASP A 29 0.97 21.10 -21.38
N ALA A 30 0.15 20.58 -20.45
CA ALA A 30 -0.53 19.32 -20.67
C ALA A 30 -1.60 19.45 -21.77
N PRO A 31 -1.63 18.54 -22.77
CA PRO A 31 -2.67 18.56 -23.79
C PRO A 31 -4.04 18.40 -23.13
N GLN A 32 -5.06 19.00 -23.74
CA GLN A 32 -6.44 18.99 -23.23
C GLN A 32 -6.89 17.55 -22.93
N ARG A 33 -7.40 17.33 -21.70
CA ARG A 33 -7.83 16.00 -21.25
C ARG A 33 -9.06 15.55 -22.02
N ARG A 34 -8.97 14.38 -22.62
CA ARG A 34 -10.09 13.77 -23.35
C ARG A 34 -11.08 13.04 -22.43
N TYR A 35 -10.62 12.57 -21.27
CA TYR A 35 -11.42 11.79 -20.33
C TYR A 35 -11.40 12.41 -18.94
N GLU A 36 -12.52 12.31 -18.23
CA GLU A 36 -12.63 12.79 -16.86
C GLU A 36 -11.76 11.98 -15.89
N LEU A 37 -11.01 12.64 -15.03
CA LEU A 37 -10.13 11.98 -14.06
C LEU A 37 -10.90 11.09 -13.07
N ARG A 38 -12.14 11.47 -12.74
CA ARG A 38 -13.00 10.66 -11.89
C ARG A 38 -13.28 9.29 -12.52
N GLU A 39 -13.57 9.26 -13.82
CA GLU A 39 -13.80 8.00 -14.53
C GLU A 39 -12.52 7.18 -14.69
N MET A 40 -11.36 7.83 -14.87
CA MET A 40 -10.07 7.14 -14.84
C MET A 40 -9.82 6.50 -13.48
N PHE A 41 -10.12 7.21 -12.38
CA PHE A 41 -9.96 6.70 -11.03
C PHE A 41 -10.96 5.59 -10.72
N ASN A 42 -12.22 5.70 -11.17
CA ASN A 42 -13.22 4.63 -11.07
C ASN A 42 -12.75 3.35 -11.76
N ALA A 43 -12.21 3.47 -12.98
CA ALA A 43 -11.64 2.35 -13.71
C ALA A 43 -10.45 1.70 -12.97
N LEU A 44 -9.56 2.50 -12.38
CA LEU A 44 -8.46 1.99 -11.57
C LEU A 44 -8.97 1.26 -10.31
N ARG A 45 -9.95 1.82 -9.59
CA ARG A 45 -10.59 1.17 -8.44
C ARG A 45 -11.21 -0.17 -8.84
N TRP A 46 -11.86 -0.23 -10.00
CA TRP A 46 -12.43 -1.47 -10.53
C TRP A 46 -11.34 -2.50 -10.82
N ILE A 47 -10.24 -2.12 -11.52
CA ILE A 47 -9.10 -3.01 -11.84
C ILE A 47 -8.49 -3.60 -10.57
N VAL A 48 -8.17 -2.78 -9.57
CA VAL A 48 -7.53 -3.30 -8.35
C VAL A 48 -8.46 -4.22 -7.56
N ARG A 49 -9.75 -3.96 -7.59
CA ARG A 49 -10.76 -4.77 -6.92
C ARG A 49 -11.05 -6.09 -7.63
N ALA A 50 -11.27 -6.03 -8.95
CA ALA A 50 -11.60 -7.19 -9.79
C ALA A 50 -10.39 -8.10 -10.05
N GLY A 51 -9.18 -7.53 -10.12
CA GLY A 51 -7.95 -8.24 -10.46
C GLY A 51 -7.86 -8.64 -11.93
N ALA A 52 -8.70 -8.05 -12.79
CA ALA A 52 -8.71 -8.33 -14.21
C ALA A 52 -7.42 -7.84 -14.90
N PRO A 53 -6.97 -8.50 -15.98
CA PRO A 53 -5.99 -7.93 -16.87
C PRO A 53 -6.44 -6.57 -17.41
N TRP A 54 -5.51 -5.63 -17.61
CA TRP A 54 -5.82 -4.28 -18.09
C TRP A 54 -6.68 -4.28 -19.37
N ARG A 55 -6.36 -5.15 -20.31
CA ARG A 55 -7.07 -5.30 -21.60
C ARG A 55 -8.52 -5.79 -21.48
N LEU A 56 -8.90 -6.29 -20.28
CA LEU A 56 -10.26 -6.73 -19.99
C LEU A 56 -11.04 -5.70 -19.16
N LEU A 57 -10.55 -4.46 -19.11
CA LEU A 57 -11.33 -3.36 -18.52
C LEU A 57 -12.65 -3.22 -19.30
N PRO A 58 -13.83 -3.14 -18.63
CA PRO A 58 -15.11 -2.99 -19.31
C PRO A 58 -15.13 -1.78 -20.26
N ASN A 59 -15.80 -1.94 -21.40
CA ASN A 59 -15.81 -0.95 -22.48
C ASN A 59 -16.58 0.34 -22.16
N ASP A 60 -17.32 0.37 -21.07
CA ASP A 60 -18.04 1.55 -20.56
C ASP A 60 -17.15 2.47 -19.70
N PHE A 61 -15.92 2.04 -19.37
CA PHE A 61 -14.85 2.88 -18.85
C PHE A 61 -14.04 3.54 -20.01
N PRO A 62 -13.18 4.53 -19.71
CA PRO A 62 -12.18 4.99 -20.68
C PRO A 62 -11.29 3.84 -21.17
N PRO A 63 -10.71 3.94 -22.39
CA PRO A 63 -9.84 2.89 -22.94
C PRO A 63 -8.74 2.49 -21.95
N TRP A 64 -8.52 1.18 -21.85
CA TRP A 64 -7.60 0.62 -20.84
C TRP A 64 -6.18 1.20 -20.93
N GLU A 65 -5.70 1.51 -22.15
CA GLU A 65 -4.39 2.15 -22.35
C GLU A 65 -4.31 3.52 -21.66
N MET A 66 -5.38 4.31 -21.78
CA MET A 66 -5.46 5.63 -21.17
C MET A 66 -5.50 5.53 -19.64
N VAL A 67 -6.28 4.58 -19.10
CA VAL A 67 -6.35 4.32 -17.66
C VAL A 67 -5.00 3.86 -17.13
N TYR A 68 -4.34 2.93 -17.83
CA TYR A 68 -3.01 2.43 -17.45
C TYR A 68 -1.97 3.56 -17.43
N GLN A 69 -1.87 4.33 -18.52
CA GLN A 69 -0.92 5.44 -18.62
C GLN A 69 -1.17 6.51 -17.53
N GLN A 70 -2.44 6.85 -17.28
CA GLN A 70 -2.78 7.80 -16.23
C GLN A 70 -2.43 7.24 -14.84
N THR A 71 -2.66 5.95 -14.60
CA THR A 71 -2.25 5.27 -13.36
C THR A 71 -0.75 5.36 -13.14
N GLN A 72 0.06 5.08 -14.20
CA GLN A 72 1.52 5.18 -14.09
C GLN A 72 1.96 6.63 -13.77
N ARG A 73 1.34 7.64 -14.38
CA ARG A 73 1.63 9.05 -14.07
C ARG A 73 1.33 9.39 -12.62
N TRP A 74 0.21 8.94 -12.08
CA TRP A 74 -0.17 9.15 -10.68
C TRP A 74 0.80 8.46 -9.71
N ILE A 75 1.20 7.22 -10.01
CA ILE A 75 2.18 6.48 -9.20
C ILE A 75 3.53 7.20 -9.23
N GLN A 76 4.05 7.56 -10.41
CA GLN A 76 5.33 8.24 -10.56
C GLN A 76 5.38 9.61 -9.88
N ALA A 77 4.23 10.30 -9.85
CA ALA A 77 4.11 11.60 -9.18
C ALA A 77 3.86 11.50 -7.67
N GLY A 78 3.77 10.30 -7.08
CA GLY A 78 3.55 10.11 -5.64
C GLY A 78 2.15 10.54 -5.17
N CYS A 79 1.15 10.58 -6.06
CA CYS A 79 -0.18 11.09 -5.73
C CYS A 79 -0.86 10.26 -4.63
N PHE A 80 -0.71 8.95 -4.68
CA PHE A 80 -1.33 8.04 -3.72
C PHE A 80 -0.60 8.03 -2.38
N GLU A 81 0.71 8.18 -2.38
CA GLU A 81 1.54 8.34 -1.18
C GLU A 81 1.14 9.61 -0.41
N ALA A 82 1.01 10.74 -1.11
CA ALA A 82 0.56 11.99 -0.53
C ALA A 82 -0.87 11.87 0.03
N MET A 83 -1.80 11.31 -0.75
CA MET A 83 -3.18 11.08 -0.33
C MET A 83 -3.26 10.17 0.91
N VAL A 84 -2.53 9.07 0.94
CA VAL A 84 -2.46 8.15 2.10
C VAL A 84 -1.88 8.86 3.32
N SER A 85 -0.86 9.72 3.14
CA SER A 85 -0.26 10.47 4.24
C SER A 85 -1.27 11.39 4.94
N ASP A 86 -2.06 12.14 4.18
CA ASP A 86 -3.03 13.08 4.72
C ASP A 86 -4.25 12.36 5.29
N LEU A 87 -4.79 11.35 4.59
CA LEU A 87 -5.87 10.50 5.11
C LEU A 87 -5.46 9.84 6.44
N ARG A 88 -4.21 9.33 6.53
CA ARG A 88 -3.68 8.75 7.77
C ARG A 88 -3.71 9.77 8.90
N SER A 89 -3.25 10.99 8.65
CA SER A 89 -3.27 12.04 9.67
C SER A 89 -4.68 12.36 10.16
N ILE A 90 -5.64 12.49 9.25
CA ILE A 90 -7.05 12.77 9.57
C ILE A 90 -7.66 11.61 10.37
N ILE A 91 -7.53 10.37 9.89
CA ILE A 91 -8.08 9.19 10.55
C ILE A 91 -7.48 9.01 11.95
N ARG A 92 -6.18 9.29 12.13
CA ARG A 92 -5.53 9.22 13.44
C ARG A 92 -6.08 10.25 14.40
N VAL A 93 -6.24 11.49 13.96
CA VAL A 93 -6.83 12.57 14.79
C VAL A 93 -8.28 12.24 15.15
N ALA A 94 -9.08 11.74 14.22
CA ALA A 94 -10.44 11.31 14.50
C ALA A 94 -10.54 10.14 15.50
N GLN A 95 -9.44 9.41 15.71
CA GLN A 95 -9.30 8.37 16.73
C GLN A 95 -8.48 8.83 17.95
N GLU A 96 -8.48 10.13 18.25
CA GLU A 96 -7.81 10.75 19.40
C GLU A 96 -6.30 10.45 19.48
N ARG A 97 -5.66 10.30 18.30
CA ARG A 97 -4.22 10.06 18.21
C ARG A 97 -3.51 11.23 17.55
N ARG A 98 -2.21 11.35 17.81
CA ARG A 98 -1.38 12.31 17.08
C ARG A 98 -1.44 11.99 15.58
N GLY A 99 -1.60 13.00 14.72
CA GLY A 99 -1.70 12.84 13.27
C GLY A 99 -0.48 12.11 12.69
N ARG A 100 0.72 12.39 13.19
CA ARG A 100 1.94 11.68 12.83
C ARG A 100 2.21 10.52 13.78
N PRO A 101 2.50 9.30 13.31
CA PRO A 101 2.77 8.16 14.16
C PRO A 101 4.17 8.27 14.81
N GLY A 102 4.29 7.77 16.04
CA GLY A 102 5.57 7.63 16.75
C GLY A 102 6.13 6.21 16.73
N ALA A 103 5.33 5.24 16.24
CA ALA A 103 5.73 3.83 16.14
C ALA A 103 5.13 3.19 14.90
N VAL A 104 5.84 2.18 14.37
CA VAL A 104 5.45 1.39 13.19
C VAL A 104 5.54 -0.09 13.46
N ILE A 105 4.86 -0.88 12.64
CA ILE A 105 4.98 -2.33 12.59
C ILE A 105 5.50 -2.70 11.20
N LEU A 106 6.57 -3.49 11.16
CA LEU A 106 7.20 -4.00 9.94
C LEU A 106 6.82 -5.46 9.76
N ASP A 107 6.48 -5.82 8.52
CA ASP A 107 6.24 -7.21 8.15
C ASP A 107 6.41 -7.39 6.63
N GLY A 108 6.54 -8.64 6.18
CA GLY A 108 6.70 -9.00 4.78
C GLY A 108 5.76 -10.11 4.34
N ARG A 109 5.29 -10.02 3.11
CA ARG A 109 4.58 -11.12 2.47
C ARG A 109 5.17 -11.46 1.10
N THR A 110 5.16 -12.73 0.73
CA THR A 110 5.57 -13.18 -0.59
C THR A 110 4.35 -13.31 -1.47
N LEU A 111 4.30 -12.55 -2.57
CA LEU A 111 3.32 -12.70 -3.63
C LEU A 111 3.90 -13.63 -4.70
N GLN A 112 3.13 -14.64 -5.07
CA GLN A 112 3.51 -15.53 -6.17
C GLN A 112 3.54 -14.76 -7.48
N SER A 113 4.64 -14.88 -8.23
CA SER A 113 4.78 -14.27 -9.55
C SER A 113 3.89 -14.95 -10.60
N THR A 114 3.58 -14.18 -11.61
CA THR A 114 3.04 -14.64 -12.88
C THR A 114 4.11 -14.51 -13.97
N CYS A 115 3.81 -14.87 -15.20
CA CYS A 115 4.76 -14.77 -16.32
C CYS A 115 5.23 -13.32 -16.55
N GLU A 116 4.36 -12.34 -16.23
CA GLU A 116 4.62 -10.91 -16.41
C GLU A 116 5.73 -10.37 -15.51
N SER A 117 5.93 -10.95 -14.32
CA SER A 117 6.99 -10.54 -13.39
C SER A 117 8.41 -10.83 -13.92
N GLY A 118 8.54 -11.77 -14.85
CA GLY A 118 9.78 -12.06 -15.57
C GLY A 118 10.93 -12.49 -14.64
N SER A 119 12.15 -12.03 -14.98
CA SER A 119 13.40 -12.41 -14.30
C SER A 119 13.55 -11.79 -12.90
N ARG A 120 12.79 -10.73 -12.57
CA ARG A 120 12.88 -10.09 -11.25
C ARG A 120 12.29 -10.92 -10.10
N ALA A 121 11.52 -11.97 -10.42
CA ALA A 121 10.95 -12.84 -9.40
C ALA A 121 12.01 -13.79 -8.83
N GLY A 122 12.19 -13.78 -7.50
CA GLY A 122 13.06 -14.69 -6.76
C GLY A 122 12.32 -15.91 -6.22
N TYR A 123 13.03 -16.89 -5.68
CA TYR A 123 12.46 -18.06 -5.04
C TYR A 123 12.53 -17.97 -3.51
N ASP A 124 11.37 -17.97 -2.86
CA ASP A 124 11.24 -18.05 -1.40
C ASP A 124 11.31 -19.51 -0.98
N GLY A 125 12.47 -19.92 -0.44
CA GLY A 125 12.70 -21.29 -0.02
C GLY A 125 11.83 -21.72 1.16
N TYR A 126 11.46 -20.80 2.06
CA TYR A 126 10.61 -21.09 3.20
C TYR A 126 9.15 -21.29 2.78
N LYS A 127 8.62 -20.40 1.95
CA LYS A 127 7.23 -20.47 1.45
C LYS A 127 7.10 -21.33 0.19
N ARG A 128 8.22 -21.89 -0.32
CA ARG A 128 8.32 -22.77 -1.50
C ARG A 128 7.59 -22.21 -2.73
N LYS A 129 7.79 -20.94 -3.02
CA LYS A 129 7.18 -20.28 -4.19
C LYS A 129 8.10 -19.24 -4.80
N ARG A 130 8.00 -19.09 -6.12
CA ARG A 130 8.67 -18.01 -6.84
C ARG A 130 7.78 -16.77 -6.84
N GLY A 131 8.36 -15.61 -6.57
CA GLY A 131 7.60 -14.38 -6.54
C GLY A 131 8.39 -13.16 -6.13
N SER A 132 7.65 -12.15 -5.70
CA SER A 132 8.16 -10.92 -5.13
C SER A 132 7.81 -10.84 -3.65
N LYS A 133 8.73 -10.35 -2.84
CA LYS A 133 8.49 -10.06 -1.44
C LYS A 133 8.10 -8.60 -1.30
N VAL A 134 6.96 -8.37 -0.67
CA VAL A 134 6.45 -7.04 -0.36
C VAL A 134 6.72 -6.78 1.11
N HIS A 135 7.66 -5.89 1.38
CA HIS A 135 7.98 -5.40 2.72
C HIS A 135 7.10 -4.17 2.99
N MET A 136 6.39 -4.17 4.09
CA MET A 136 5.41 -3.15 4.41
C MET A 136 5.62 -2.60 5.83
N ALA A 137 5.52 -1.29 5.96
CA ALA A 137 5.46 -0.60 7.24
C ALA A 137 4.09 0.04 7.42
N VAL A 138 3.44 -0.25 8.54
CA VAL A 138 2.15 0.34 8.91
C VAL A 138 2.22 0.99 10.28
N ASP A 139 1.35 1.96 10.54
CA ASP A 139 1.22 2.53 11.88
C ASP A 139 0.43 1.61 12.83
N THR A 140 0.22 2.04 14.07
CA THR A 140 -0.50 1.28 15.08
C THR A 140 -2.01 1.11 14.81
N LEU A 141 -2.54 1.78 13.81
CA LEU A 141 -3.91 1.60 13.30
C LEU A 141 -3.95 0.70 12.06
N GLY A 142 -2.80 0.28 11.53
CA GLY A 142 -2.69 -0.52 10.33
C GLY A 142 -2.68 0.31 9.04
N GLN A 143 -2.48 1.63 9.15
CA GLN A 143 -2.42 2.51 7.99
C GLN A 143 -1.02 2.50 7.37
N LEU A 144 -0.95 2.42 6.04
CA LEU A 144 0.29 2.29 5.30
C LEU A 144 1.21 3.51 5.48
N LEU A 145 2.50 3.25 5.63
CA LEU A 145 3.58 4.23 5.67
C LEU A 145 4.59 4.05 4.54
N ALA A 146 5.03 2.82 4.34
CA ALA A 146 6.04 2.50 3.35
C ALA A 146 5.81 1.10 2.75
N VAL A 147 6.21 0.94 1.49
CA VAL A 147 6.22 -0.35 0.78
C VAL A 147 7.52 -0.45 0.00
N HIS A 148 8.25 -1.52 0.20
CA HIS A 148 9.41 -1.88 -0.59
C HIS A 148 9.22 -3.28 -1.20
N VAL A 149 9.54 -3.43 -2.48
CA VAL A 149 9.33 -4.68 -3.22
C VAL A 149 10.66 -5.22 -3.70
N THR A 150 10.96 -6.46 -3.33
CA THR A 150 12.19 -7.15 -3.70
C THR A 150 11.89 -8.50 -4.35
N PRO A 151 12.87 -9.16 -5.00
CA PRO A 151 12.79 -10.58 -5.31
C PRO A 151 12.53 -11.39 -4.04
N ALA A 152 11.75 -12.48 -4.13
CA ALA A 152 11.32 -13.23 -2.94
C ALA A 152 12.45 -13.98 -2.21
N ASN A 153 13.63 -14.14 -2.82
CA ASN A 153 14.83 -14.70 -2.18
C ASN A 153 15.54 -13.71 -1.25
N GLU A 154 15.21 -12.40 -1.33
CA GLU A 154 15.77 -11.41 -0.42
C GLU A 154 15.27 -11.61 1.01
N GLN A 155 16.17 -11.41 1.98
CA GLN A 155 15.83 -11.58 3.39
C GLN A 155 15.13 -10.33 3.92
N GLU A 156 14.09 -10.53 4.74
CA GLU A 156 13.30 -9.43 5.33
C GLU A 156 14.17 -8.50 6.18
N ARG A 157 15.09 -9.07 6.98
CA ARG A 157 16.02 -8.31 7.83
C ARG A 157 16.94 -7.37 7.04
N ALA A 158 17.32 -7.72 5.82
CA ALA A 158 18.18 -6.89 4.98
C ALA A 158 17.47 -5.63 4.46
N GLN A 159 16.13 -5.59 4.51
CA GLN A 159 15.33 -4.49 4.00
C GLN A 159 14.90 -3.48 5.08
N VAL A 160 15.32 -3.70 6.33
CA VAL A 160 14.93 -2.84 7.47
C VAL A 160 15.42 -1.41 7.29
N GLY A 161 16.65 -1.19 6.85
CA GLY A 161 17.22 0.15 6.65
C GLY A 161 16.42 0.94 5.60
N GLU A 162 16.11 0.32 4.46
CA GLU A 162 15.31 0.97 3.41
C GLU A 162 13.89 1.28 3.88
N LEU A 163 13.22 0.35 4.56
CA LEU A 163 11.90 0.62 5.15
C LEU A 163 11.95 1.74 6.20
N ALA A 164 12.95 1.74 7.07
CA ALA A 164 13.13 2.76 8.09
C ALA A 164 13.33 4.14 7.46
N ARG A 165 14.15 4.24 6.41
CA ARG A 165 14.38 5.45 5.64
C ARG A 165 13.07 5.99 5.02
N GLN A 166 12.30 5.12 4.34
CA GLN A 166 11.00 5.48 3.74
C GLN A 166 9.99 5.93 4.80
N VAL A 167 9.93 5.23 5.93
CA VAL A 167 9.06 5.59 7.08
C VAL A 167 9.41 6.99 7.59
N GLN A 168 10.69 7.30 7.76
CA GLN A 168 11.12 8.62 8.25
C GLN A 168 10.82 9.73 7.25
N GLN A 169 10.96 9.46 5.94
CA GLN A 169 10.53 10.40 4.90
C GLN A 169 9.02 10.66 4.96
N ALA A 170 8.21 9.60 5.04
CA ALA A 170 6.75 9.70 5.06
C ALA A 170 6.18 10.35 6.34
N THR A 171 6.96 10.39 7.43
CA THR A 171 6.49 10.87 8.74
C THR A 171 7.17 12.15 9.23
N GLY A 172 8.16 12.66 8.49
CA GLY A 172 8.96 13.80 8.93
C GLY A 172 9.78 13.46 10.19
N ARG A 173 10.33 12.25 10.25
CA ARG A 173 11.20 11.71 11.31
C ARG A 173 10.56 11.63 12.71
N THR A 174 9.22 11.47 12.77
CA THR A 174 8.50 11.36 14.05
C THR A 174 8.52 9.96 14.65
N VAL A 175 8.79 8.92 13.84
CA VAL A 175 8.82 7.53 14.30
C VAL A 175 10.11 7.29 15.12
N LYS A 176 9.94 6.72 16.31
CA LYS A 176 11.04 6.39 17.23
C LYS A 176 11.15 4.90 17.54
N GLY A 177 10.11 4.13 17.24
CA GLY A 177 10.10 2.68 17.49
C GLY A 177 9.49 1.89 16.33
N ALA A 178 10.08 0.74 16.04
CA ALA A 178 9.54 -0.23 15.10
C ALA A 178 9.35 -1.58 15.78
N PHE A 179 8.27 -2.25 15.49
CA PHE A 179 7.97 -3.61 15.95
C PHE A 179 8.00 -4.55 14.75
N ALA A 180 8.66 -5.69 14.88
CA ALA A 180 8.76 -6.69 13.84
C ALA A 180 8.72 -8.11 14.43
N GLU A 181 8.50 -9.12 13.57
CA GLU A 181 8.54 -10.53 13.97
C GLU A 181 9.97 -11.08 14.04
N GLN A 182 10.11 -12.39 14.42
CA GLN A 182 11.41 -13.06 14.58
C GLN A 182 12.28 -13.06 13.34
N GLY A 183 11.71 -13.00 12.13
CA GLY A 183 12.45 -12.92 10.86
C GLY A 183 13.38 -11.69 10.75
N TYR A 184 13.17 -10.69 11.61
CA TYR A 184 13.94 -9.45 11.66
C TYR A 184 15.00 -9.43 12.76
N THR A 185 15.30 -10.57 13.40
CA THR A 185 16.30 -10.66 14.48
C THR A 185 17.71 -10.50 13.92
N GLY A 186 18.55 -9.77 14.63
CA GLY A 186 19.98 -9.59 14.34
C GLY A 186 20.49 -8.20 14.73
N GLU A 187 21.79 -8.07 14.83
CA GLU A 187 22.45 -6.77 15.11
C GLU A 187 22.37 -5.84 13.90
N GLU A 188 22.61 -6.38 12.68
CA GLU A 188 22.55 -5.59 11.44
C GLU A 188 21.20 -4.88 11.22
N PRO A 189 20.03 -5.57 11.27
CA PRO A 189 18.74 -4.89 11.12
C PRO A 189 18.46 -3.90 12.26
N ALA A 190 18.91 -4.19 13.48
CA ALA A 190 18.74 -3.27 14.60
C ALA A 190 19.57 -1.99 14.41
N GLN A 191 20.83 -2.12 13.94
CA GLN A 191 21.68 -0.98 13.63
C GLN A 191 21.15 -0.19 12.44
N ALA A 192 20.74 -0.85 11.34
CA ALA A 192 20.16 -0.20 10.17
C ALA A 192 18.89 0.63 10.51
N ALA A 193 18.05 0.16 11.41
CA ALA A 193 16.94 0.95 11.91
C ALA A 193 17.40 2.12 12.79
N LEU A 194 18.41 1.91 13.64
CA LEU A 194 18.94 2.92 14.55
C LEU A 194 19.60 4.07 13.79
N ASP A 195 20.29 3.80 12.68
CA ASP A 195 20.90 4.80 11.79
C ASP A 195 19.84 5.79 11.26
N GLU A 196 18.60 5.33 11.10
CA GLU A 196 17.44 6.17 10.78
C GLU A 196 16.74 6.75 12.01
N GLY A 197 17.28 6.54 13.22
CA GLY A 197 16.71 7.02 14.49
C GLY A 197 15.50 6.23 14.98
N ILE A 198 15.36 4.98 14.54
CA ILE A 198 14.26 4.07 14.91
C ILE A 198 14.81 2.91 15.75
N LYS A 199 14.30 2.72 16.96
CA LYS A 199 14.62 1.55 17.78
C LYS A 199 13.80 0.34 17.34
N LEU A 200 14.44 -0.68 16.76
CA LEU A 200 13.79 -1.93 16.36
C LEU A 200 13.57 -2.83 17.60
N GLN A 201 12.34 -3.28 17.76
CA GLN A 201 11.96 -4.25 18.80
C GLN A 201 11.37 -5.49 18.15
N VAL A 202 12.07 -6.63 18.23
CA VAL A 202 11.59 -7.91 17.73
C VAL A 202 10.68 -8.55 18.77
N ILE A 203 9.45 -8.87 18.35
CA ILE A 203 8.45 -9.54 19.20
C ILE A 203 8.65 -11.04 19.06
N LYS A 204 9.15 -11.68 20.14
CA LYS A 204 9.31 -13.14 20.21
C LYS A 204 8.00 -13.79 20.65
N LEU A 205 7.65 -14.92 20.03
CA LEU A 205 6.59 -15.79 20.54
C LEU A 205 7.06 -16.40 21.86
N PRO A 206 6.23 -16.43 22.93
CA PRO A 206 6.56 -17.16 24.14
C PRO A 206 6.75 -18.65 23.80
N GLU A 207 7.88 -19.23 24.15
CA GLU A 207 8.29 -20.62 23.80
C GLU A 207 7.34 -21.71 24.32
N ALA A 208 6.45 -21.37 25.26
CA ALA A 208 5.63 -22.32 26.01
C ALA A 208 4.17 -22.45 25.53
N LYS A 209 3.72 -21.72 24.50
CA LYS A 209 2.30 -21.77 24.09
C LYS A 209 2.11 -22.53 22.77
N LYS A 210 1.52 -23.72 22.87
CA LYS A 210 0.94 -24.45 21.73
C LYS A 210 -0.41 -23.80 21.39
N GLY A 211 -0.59 -23.35 20.13
CA GLY A 211 -1.83 -22.76 19.62
C GLY A 211 -1.69 -21.31 19.12
N PHE A 212 -2.80 -20.76 18.69
CA PHE A 212 -2.86 -19.37 18.20
C PHE A 212 -2.69 -18.39 19.38
N VAL A 213 -1.62 -17.58 19.36
CA VAL A 213 -1.38 -16.53 20.35
C VAL A 213 -1.54 -15.19 19.67
N LEU A 214 -2.54 -14.44 20.12
CA LEU A 214 -2.79 -13.08 19.66
C LEU A 214 -1.68 -12.17 20.21
N LEU A 215 -0.77 -11.71 19.35
CA LEU A 215 0.23 -10.70 19.71
C LEU A 215 -0.35 -9.32 19.36
N PRO A 216 -0.73 -8.48 20.32
CA PRO A 216 -1.53 -7.26 20.05
C PRO A 216 -0.95 -6.32 19.01
N ARG A 217 0.38 -6.30 18.85
CA ARG A 217 1.07 -5.44 17.86
C ARG A 217 1.21 -6.11 16.49
N ARG A 218 1.37 -7.44 16.44
CA ARG A 218 1.45 -8.21 15.19
C ARG A 218 0.11 -8.27 14.46
N CYS A 219 -0.99 -8.44 15.17
CA CYS A 219 -2.33 -8.47 14.59
C CYS A 219 -2.67 -7.25 13.73
N VAL A 220 -2.02 -6.12 13.99
CA VAL A 220 -2.27 -4.89 13.22
C VAL A 220 -1.82 -5.04 11.78
N VAL A 221 -0.59 -5.51 11.52
CA VAL A 221 -0.08 -5.66 10.15
C VAL A 221 -0.74 -6.86 9.45
N GLU A 222 -1.01 -7.96 10.18
CA GLU A 222 -1.77 -9.10 9.66
C GLU A 222 -3.17 -8.67 9.19
N ARG A 223 -3.85 -7.82 9.96
CA ARG A 223 -5.12 -7.21 9.57
C ARG A 223 -4.98 -6.36 8.30
N SER A 224 -3.90 -5.60 8.17
CA SER A 224 -3.63 -4.80 6.97
C SER A 224 -3.44 -5.69 5.75
N PHE A 225 -2.73 -6.82 5.87
CA PHE A 225 -2.67 -7.82 4.81
C PHE A 225 -4.03 -8.45 4.52
N GLY A 226 -4.85 -8.70 5.55
CA GLY A 226 -6.23 -9.16 5.40
C GLY A 226 -7.09 -8.19 4.57
N TRP A 227 -6.93 -6.88 4.78
CA TRP A 227 -7.60 -5.87 3.95
C TRP A 227 -7.16 -5.93 2.49
N LEU A 228 -5.84 -6.09 2.23
CA LEU A 228 -5.29 -6.21 0.88
C LEU A 228 -5.81 -7.44 0.13
N ASN A 229 -6.07 -8.56 0.82
CA ASN A 229 -6.61 -9.78 0.21
C ASN A 229 -8.00 -9.59 -0.42
N ARG A 230 -8.72 -8.52 -0.05
CA ARG A 230 -9.99 -8.14 -0.67
C ARG A 230 -9.81 -7.54 -2.07
N PHE A 231 -8.58 -7.20 -2.47
CA PHE A 231 -8.23 -6.63 -3.76
C PHE A 231 -7.48 -7.66 -4.60
N ARG A 232 -8.19 -8.28 -5.53
CA ARG A 232 -7.67 -9.42 -6.31
C ARG A 232 -6.42 -9.11 -7.11
N ARG A 233 -6.22 -7.84 -7.50
CA ARG A 233 -5.00 -7.42 -8.22
C ARG A 233 -3.73 -7.61 -7.38
N LEU A 234 -3.84 -7.58 -6.06
CA LEU A 234 -2.74 -7.81 -5.13
C LEU A 234 -2.68 -9.25 -4.56
N ALA A 235 -3.47 -10.19 -5.12
CA ALA A 235 -3.40 -11.61 -4.71
C ALA A 235 -2.15 -12.32 -5.26
N ARG A 236 -1.65 -11.87 -6.41
CA ARG A 236 -0.40 -12.30 -7.03
C ARG A 236 0.35 -11.10 -7.57
N ASP A 237 1.61 -11.31 -7.97
CA ASP A 237 2.38 -10.31 -8.67
C ASP A 237 2.18 -10.42 -10.18
N TYR A 238 1.39 -9.50 -10.73
CA TYR A 238 1.09 -9.37 -12.16
C TYR A 238 1.87 -8.22 -12.82
N GLU A 239 2.73 -7.53 -12.06
CA GLU A 239 3.37 -6.31 -12.54
C GLU A 239 4.78 -6.59 -13.07
N ARG A 240 5.19 -5.86 -14.10
CA ARG A 240 6.55 -5.96 -14.65
C ARG A 240 7.56 -5.23 -13.77
N LEU A 241 7.16 -4.14 -13.14
CA LEU A 241 8.02 -3.26 -12.36
C LEU A 241 7.67 -3.34 -10.88
N PRO A 242 8.65 -3.43 -9.97
CA PRO A 242 8.42 -3.44 -8.53
C PRO A 242 7.79 -2.13 -8.04
N GLU A 243 8.11 -0.99 -8.66
CA GLU A 243 7.54 0.32 -8.35
C GLU A 243 6.04 0.36 -8.66
N THR A 244 5.60 -0.29 -9.73
CA THR A 244 4.17 -0.39 -10.05
C THR A 244 3.45 -1.23 -8.99
N LEU A 245 4.04 -2.35 -8.57
CA LEU A 245 3.46 -3.18 -7.52
C LEU A 245 3.39 -2.43 -6.18
N ALA A 246 4.45 -1.69 -5.81
CA ALA A 246 4.45 -0.84 -4.62
C ALA A 246 3.38 0.25 -4.71
N GLY A 247 3.30 0.96 -5.83
CA GLY A 247 2.30 1.99 -6.09
C GLY A 247 0.86 1.47 -6.00
N LEU A 248 0.59 0.26 -6.50
CA LEU A 248 -0.74 -0.37 -6.35
C LEU A 248 -1.13 -0.66 -4.91
N HIS A 249 -0.16 -0.90 -4.00
CA HIS A 249 -0.45 -0.98 -2.56
C HIS A 249 -0.94 0.38 -2.03
N PHE A 250 -0.30 1.49 -2.42
CA PHE A 250 -0.77 2.82 -2.05
C PHE A 250 -2.14 3.16 -2.67
N VAL A 251 -2.40 2.76 -3.93
CA VAL A 251 -3.74 2.86 -4.55
C VAL A 251 -4.78 2.16 -3.68
N VAL A 252 -4.52 0.92 -3.28
CA VAL A 252 -5.48 0.14 -2.49
C VAL A 252 -5.68 0.74 -1.10
N PHE A 253 -4.61 1.19 -0.44
CA PHE A 253 -4.74 1.86 0.85
C PHE A 253 -5.47 3.20 0.72
N SER A 254 -5.25 3.97 -0.34
CA SER A 254 -6.03 5.20 -0.57
C SER A 254 -7.52 4.89 -0.71
N VAL A 255 -7.91 3.84 -1.44
CA VAL A 255 -9.31 3.41 -1.57
C VAL A 255 -9.90 3.01 -0.21
N LEU A 256 -9.19 2.20 0.57
CA LEU A 256 -9.65 1.78 1.91
C LEU A 256 -9.84 2.97 2.86
N MET A 257 -8.89 3.89 2.83
CA MET A 257 -8.87 5.05 3.72
C MET A 257 -9.87 6.11 3.31
N LEU A 258 -10.14 6.30 2.01
CA LEU A 258 -11.22 7.18 1.52
C LEU A 258 -12.60 6.68 2.00
N VAL A 259 -12.86 5.38 1.91
CA VAL A 259 -14.11 4.79 2.44
C VAL A 259 -14.23 5.04 3.95
N HIS A 260 -13.14 4.87 4.70
CA HIS A 260 -13.14 5.13 6.14
C HIS A 260 -13.37 6.64 6.43
N PHE A 261 -12.67 7.52 5.72
CA PHE A 261 -12.84 8.97 5.83
C PHE A 261 -14.30 9.39 5.57
N ALA A 262 -14.91 8.91 4.48
CA ALA A 262 -16.32 9.21 4.17
C ALA A 262 -17.27 8.68 5.25
N SER A 263 -16.95 7.58 5.94
CA SER A 263 -17.74 7.06 7.04
C SER A 263 -17.66 7.92 8.31
N LEU A 264 -16.50 8.51 8.59
CA LEU A 264 -16.34 9.43 9.73
C LEU A 264 -17.23 10.67 9.59
N ASN A 265 -17.33 11.22 8.37
CA ASN A 265 -18.18 12.38 8.09
C ASN A 265 -19.69 12.10 8.22
N LYS A 266 -20.11 10.83 8.14
CA LYS A 266 -21.52 10.45 8.32
C LYS A 266 -21.89 10.21 9.79
N SER A 267 -20.90 10.07 10.66
CA SER A 267 -21.07 9.78 12.09
C SER A 267 -20.90 11.04 12.96
N ALA A 268 -20.49 12.15 12.37
CA ALA A 268 -20.39 13.47 12.99
C ALA A 268 -21.64 14.30 12.67
#